data_90f5587c8586868e80dfbf0078058aed
#
_entry.id   90f5587c8586868e80dfbf0078058aed
#
_cell.length_a   1.000
_cell.length_b   1.000
_cell.length_c   1.000
_cell.angle_alpha   90.00
_cell.angle_beta   90.00
_cell.angle_gamma   90.00
#
_symmetry.space_group_name_H-M   'P 1'
#
loop_
_entity.id
_entity.type
_entity.pdbx_description
1 polymer ?
#
loop_
_entity_poly.entity_id
_entity_poly.type
_entity_poly.pdbx_seq_one_letter_code
_entity_poly.pdbx_strand_id
1 'polypeptide(L)'
;STGLPDWDKFLACCYDADYTTVSDCSFGLHEYGVILGYPADDENSYQTYNNYPRMSIISNRFEKTLTRGPGLMRYGYFHSLNNYVKTFSMAYTVHTASKIFAENCYYEDGGNVICDWNTVTYPGSYAESGSKSVNCKRTTIEGYAQDCTWRPTSNYNTVSRTADEAKTYCQNYSGCQDNRNNMMYLRYAAAGVPSAGYTEAPSAPQAETFAEGSTYRIRNVNSGLYLQVAGAAAQS
;
A
#
# COMPACT_ATOMS: atom_id res chain seq x y z
N SER A 1 6.29 -23.72 -11.65
CA SER A 1 6.54 -22.33 -12.07
C SER A 1 5.23 -21.73 -12.58
N THR A 2 4.86 -20.59 -12.07
CA THR A 2 3.65 -19.84 -12.47
C THR A 2 3.82 -19.14 -13.81
N GLY A 3 5.06 -19.09 -14.33
CA GLY A 3 5.42 -18.35 -15.54
C GLY A 3 5.51 -16.84 -15.35
N LEU A 4 5.30 -16.35 -14.12
CA LEU A 4 5.48 -14.94 -13.80
C LEU A 4 6.93 -14.64 -13.41
N PRO A 5 7.42 -13.44 -13.68
CA PRO A 5 8.75 -13.03 -13.26
C PRO A 5 8.86 -12.96 -11.74
N ASP A 6 10.02 -13.26 -11.23
CA ASP A 6 10.41 -13.10 -9.84
C ASP A 6 11.68 -12.28 -9.76
N TRP A 7 11.54 -10.98 -9.59
CA TRP A 7 12.62 -10.05 -9.37
C TRP A 7 12.71 -9.59 -7.91
N ASP A 8 12.29 -10.45 -7.00
CA ASP A 8 12.14 -10.24 -5.58
C ASP A 8 10.95 -9.35 -5.24
N LYS A 9 11.11 -8.16 -4.68
CA LYS A 9 10.00 -7.35 -4.14
C LYS A 9 9.83 -6.03 -4.88
N PHE A 10 8.59 -5.56 -4.99
CA PHE A 10 8.32 -4.23 -5.54
C PHE A 10 8.69 -3.11 -4.59
N LEU A 11 8.45 -3.31 -3.30
CA LEU A 11 8.67 -2.31 -2.26
C LEU A 11 9.08 -2.97 -0.96
N ALA A 12 10.06 -2.40 -0.29
CA ALA A 12 10.42 -2.78 1.08
C ALA A 12 10.48 -1.53 1.95
N CYS A 13 9.83 -1.60 3.11
CA CYS A 13 9.90 -0.58 4.14
C CYS A 13 10.51 -1.23 5.37
N CYS A 14 11.75 -0.91 5.67
CA CYS A 14 12.54 -1.58 6.68
C CYS A 14 13.50 -0.63 7.42
N TYR A 15 14.23 -1.17 8.37
CA TYR A 15 15.05 -0.44 9.32
C TYR A 15 14.19 0.52 10.16
N ASP A 16 14.54 1.77 10.26
CA ASP A 16 13.83 2.81 10.98
C ASP A 16 12.89 3.66 10.10
N ALA A 17 12.60 3.18 8.87
CA ALA A 17 11.59 3.81 8.03
C ALA A 17 10.22 3.78 8.73
N ASP A 18 9.52 4.89 8.70
CA ASP A 18 8.28 5.05 9.43
C ASP A 18 7.30 6.01 8.75
N TYR A 19 6.04 6.02 9.19
CA TYR A 19 4.97 6.88 8.65
C TYR A 19 4.85 6.82 7.12
N THR A 20 5.01 5.65 6.57
CA THR A 20 4.95 5.43 5.12
C THR A 20 3.52 5.19 4.66
N THR A 21 3.14 5.82 3.56
CA THR A 21 1.85 5.56 2.90
C THR A 21 2.07 5.10 1.46
N VAL A 22 1.47 3.99 1.12
CA VAL A 22 1.38 3.48 -0.26
C VAL A 22 -0.08 3.55 -0.68
N SER A 23 -0.40 4.41 -1.63
CA SER A 23 -1.79 4.60 -2.04
C SER A 23 -1.97 4.72 -3.53
N ASP A 24 -3.13 4.28 -4.00
CA ASP A 24 -3.59 4.41 -5.39
C ASP A 24 -2.62 3.82 -6.42
N CYS A 25 -1.83 2.86 -6.01
CA CYS A 25 -0.88 2.15 -6.86
C CYS A 25 -1.49 0.88 -7.47
N SER A 26 -0.94 0.43 -8.59
CA SER A 26 -1.27 -0.86 -9.19
C SER A 26 -0.02 -1.72 -9.25
N PHE A 27 -0.10 -2.88 -8.62
CA PHE A 27 0.95 -3.91 -8.60
C PHE A 27 0.43 -5.17 -9.27
N GLY A 28 1.24 -5.80 -10.10
CA GLY A 28 0.76 -7.01 -10.75
C GLY A 28 1.79 -7.75 -11.60
N LEU A 29 1.35 -8.91 -12.10
CA LEU A 29 2.11 -9.76 -13.01
C LEU A 29 3.48 -10.17 -12.44
N HIS A 30 3.52 -10.53 -11.16
CA HIS A 30 4.76 -10.88 -10.47
C HIS A 30 4.55 -12.01 -9.46
N GLU A 31 5.58 -12.85 -9.28
CA GLU A 31 5.51 -13.97 -8.33
C GLU A 31 5.41 -13.51 -6.89
N TYR A 32 6.19 -12.51 -6.50
CA TYR A 32 6.13 -11.90 -5.17
C TYR A 32 5.51 -10.51 -5.21
N GLY A 33 4.80 -10.18 -4.15
CA GLY A 33 4.20 -8.87 -3.99
C GLY A 33 5.09 -7.87 -3.26
N VAL A 34 4.44 -6.97 -2.55
CA VAL A 34 5.11 -5.93 -1.77
C VAL A 34 5.56 -6.49 -0.44
N ILE A 35 6.83 -6.32 -0.07
CA ILE A 35 7.26 -6.50 1.30
C ILE A 35 7.13 -5.18 2.03
N LEU A 36 6.31 -5.18 3.07
CA LEU A 36 5.96 -3.99 3.86
C LEU A 36 6.49 -4.11 5.29
N GLY A 37 7.67 -4.59 5.47
CA GLY A 37 8.26 -4.73 6.79
C GLY A 37 9.71 -5.19 6.71
N TYR A 38 10.35 -5.24 7.87
CA TYR A 38 11.75 -5.66 7.93
C TYR A 38 11.89 -7.12 7.47
N PRO A 39 12.82 -7.43 6.56
CA PRO A 39 12.91 -8.76 5.96
C PRO A 39 13.55 -9.82 6.88
N ALA A 40 14.37 -9.42 7.84
CA ALA A 40 15.01 -10.35 8.77
C ALA A 40 14.09 -10.72 9.94
N ASP A 41 14.21 -11.95 10.42
CA ASP A 41 13.43 -12.51 11.52
C ASP A 41 14.38 -13.11 12.57
N ASP A 42 14.96 -12.25 13.37
CA ASP A 42 15.90 -12.59 14.42
C ASP A 42 15.70 -11.70 15.65
N GLU A 43 16.25 -12.13 16.78
CA GLU A 43 16.11 -11.43 18.05
C GLU A 43 16.65 -10.00 18.02
N ASN A 44 17.77 -9.77 17.34
CA ASN A 44 18.36 -8.44 17.25
C ASN A 44 17.47 -7.49 16.44
N SER A 45 16.92 -7.97 15.35
CA SER A 45 15.96 -7.22 14.53
C SER A 45 14.69 -6.91 15.32
N TYR A 46 14.18 -7.87 16.11
CA TYR A 46 13.03 -7.61 16.97
C TYR A 46 13.32 -6.53 18.01
N GLN A 47 14.43 -6.63 18.73
CA GLN A 47 14.80 -5.64 19.75
C GLN A 47 14.98 -4.23 19.18
N THR A 48 15.48 -4.15 17.95
CA THR A 48 15.79 -2.86 17.32
C THR A 48 14.59 -2.23 16.61
N TYR A 49 13.80 -3.04 15.90
CA TYR A 49 12.81 -2.54 14.94
C TYR A 49 11.35 -2.85 15.31
N ASN A 50 11.09 -3.43 16.47
CA ASN A 50 9.72 -3.65 16.92
C ASN A 50 8.96 -2.31 16.97
N ASN A 51 7.72 -2.32 16.44
CA ASN A 51 6.84 -1.17 16.21
C ASN A 51 7.18 -0.30 14.98
N TYR A 52 8.13 -0.70 14.15
CA TYR A 52 8.41 -0.08 12.85
C TYR A 52 8.17 -1.07 11.70
N PRO A 53 7.69 -0.61 10.54
CA PRO A 53 7.16 0.73 10.27
C PRO A 53 5.71 0.90 10.78
N ARG A 54 5.25 2.16 10.91
CA ARG A 54 3.84 2.52 10.91
C ARG A 54 3.45 2.83 9.47
N MET A 55 2.62 1.97 8.88
CA MET A 55 2.38 2.00 7.44
C MET A 55 0.91 1.96 7.09
N SER A 56 0.55 2.73 6.09
CA SER A 56 -0.78 2.75 5.49
C SER A 56 -0.74 2.27 4.05
N ILE A 57 -1.62 1.33 3.72
CA ILE A 57 -1.73 0.71 2.41
C ILE A 57 -3.16 0.96 1.96
N ILE A 58 -3.37 1.95 1.06
CA ILE A 58 -4.70 2.52 0.83
C ILE A 58 -5.07 2.50 -0.64
N SER A 59 -6.22 1.93 -0.98
CA SER A 59 -6.80 1.98 -2.32
C SER A 59 -5.84 1.50 -3.42
N ASN A 60 -5.05 0.49 -3.14
CA ASN A 60 -4.16 -0.11 -4.14
C ASN A 60 -4.84 -1.29 -4.83
N ARG A 61 -4.47 -1.53 -6.08
CA ARG A 61 -4.83 -2.71 -6.84
C ARG A 61 -3.64 -3.68 -6.86
N PHE A 62 -3.87 -4.89 -6.38
CA PHE A 62 -2.94 -6.01 -6.49
C PHE A 62 -3.58 -7.07 -7.37
N GLU A 63 -3.03 -7.31 -8.56
CA GLU A 63 -3.56 -8.31 -9.47
C GLU A 63 -2.46 -9.20 -10.02
N LYS A 64 -2.55 -10.50 -9.72
CA LYS A 64 -1.48 -11.47 -10.02
C LYS A 64 -0.14 -11.11 -9.37
N THR A 65 -0.18 -10.59 -8.15
CA THR A 65 0.93 -10.62 -7.21
C THR A 65 0.72 -11.86 -6.36
N LEU A 66 1.27 -12.99 -6.78
CA LEU A 66 0.79 -14.28 -6.31
C LEU A 66 1.08 -14.54 -4.85
N THR A 67 2.27 -14.22 -4.41
CA THR A 67 2.72 -14.46 -3.05
C THR A 67 2.95 -13.12 -2.35
N ARG A 68 2.24 -12.87 -1.24
CA ARG A 68 2.42 -11.66 -0.42
C ARG A 68 2.01 -10.36 -1.13
N GLY A 69 0.86 -10.36 -1.72
CA GLY A 69 0.20 -9.13 -2.18
C GLY A 69 -1.05 -8.86 -1.36
N PRO A 70 -1.03 -7.93 -0.37
CA PRO A 70 -0.10 -6.80 -0.17
C PRO A 70 1.28 -7.11 0.38
N GLY A 71 1.48 -8.11 1.28
CA GLY A 71 2.83 -8.25 1.72
C GLY A 71 3.12 -9.21 2.87
N LEU A 72 4.41 -9.33 3.16
CA LEU A 72 4.95 -9.94 4.36
C LEU A 72 5.20 -8.84 5.41
N MET A 73 4.56 -8.96 6.56
CA MET A 73 4.55 -7.91 7.56
C MET A 73 5.19 -8.37 8.85
N ARG A 74 6.19 -7.63 9.31
CA ARG A 74 6.92 -7.87 10.55
C ARG A 74 7.03 -6.61 11.37
N TYR A 75 7.01 -6.73 12.67
CA TYR A 75 7.29 -5.73 13.73
C TYR A 75 6.34 -4.53 13.77
N GLY A 76 5.91 -4.03 12.64
CA GLY A 76 5.24 -2.75 12.47
C GLY A 76 3.72 -2.78 12.67
N TYR A 77 3.14 -1.62 12.44
CA TYR A 77 1.70 -1.40 12.39
C TYR A 77 1.28 -1.16 10.94
N PHE A 78 0.34 -1.95 10.46
CA PHE A 78 -0.07 -1.93 9.06
C PHE A 78 -1.58 -1.74 8.95
N HIS A 79 -2.00 -0.58 8.48
CA HIS A 79 -3.40 -0.34 8.12
C HIS A 79 -3.61 -0.58 6.63
N SER A 80 -4.34 -1.63 6.30
CA SER A 80 -4.71 -1.96 4.93
C SER A 80 -6.16 -1.53 4.69
N LEU A 81 -6.37 -0.43 3.98
CA LEU A 81 -7.68 0.16 3.77
C LEU A 81 -8.09 0.19 2.30
N ASN A 82 -9.28 -0.31 1.99
CA ASN A 82 -9.88 -0.23 0.67
C ASN A 82 -9.02 -0.79 -0.49
N ASN A 83 -8.19 -1.78 -0.22
CA ASN A 83 -7.40 -2.42 -1.26
C ASN A 83 -8.23 -3.47 -2.03
N TYR A 84 -7.94 -3.59 -3.32
CA TYR A 84 -8.46 -4.65 -4.18
C TYR A 84 -7.35 -5.63 -4.53
N VAL A 85 -7.53 -6.90 -4.16
CA VAL A 85 -6.55 -7.98 -4.36
C VAL A 85 -7.21 -9.09 -5.18
N LYS A 86 -6.62 -9.38 -6.34
CA LYS A 86 -7.16 -10.37 -7.27
C LYS A 86 -6.11 -11.36 -7.76
N THR A 87 -6.50 -12.61 -7.89
CA THR A 87 -5.68 -13.71 -8.40
C THR A 87 -4.35 -13.82 -7.64
N PHE A 88 -4.41 -14.38 -6.45
CA PHE A 88 -3.28 -14.53 -5.56
C PHE A 88 -3.27 -15.92 -4.91
N SER A 89 -2.12 -16.41 -4.48
CA SER A 89 -2.00 -17.59 -3.64
C SER A 89 -2.08 -17.25 -2.14
N MET A 90 -1.46 -16.14 -1.72
CA MET A 90 -1.56 -15.60 -0.38
C MET A 90 -1.47 -14.07 -0.41
N ALA A 91 -2.32 -13.39 0.37
CA ALA A 91 -2.30 -11.94 0.46
C ALA A 91 -1.41 -11.44 1.60
N TYR A 92 -1.82 -11.61 2.84
CA TYR A 92 -1.04 -11.20 3.99
C TYR A 92 -0.25 -12.37 4.57
N THR A 93 1.04 -12.15 4.79
CA THR A 93 1.82 -13.01 5.69
C THR A 93 1.94 -12.29 7.02
N VAL A 94 1.20 -12.78 8.00
CA VAL A 94 1.25 -12.29 9.40
C VAL A 94 2.49 -12.87 10.02
N HIS A 95 3.46 -12.04 10.33
CA HIS A 95 4.76 -12.47 10.81
C HIS A 95 5.15 -11.75 12.10
N THR A 96 6.31 -12.05 12.64
CA THR A 96 6.81 -11.65 13.95
C THR A 96 6.39 -10.25 14.37
N ALA A 97 5.66 -10.15 15.46
CA ALA A 97 5.20 -8.93 16.13
C ALA A 97 4.43 -7.92 15.25
N SER A 98 3.99 -8.32 14.06
CA SER A 98 3.18 -7.44 13.19
C SER A 98 1.80 -7.17 13.78
N LYS A 99 1.30 -5.97 13.56
CA LYS A 99 -0.05 -5.55 13.94
C LYS A 99 -0.76 -5.11 12.67
N ILE A 100 -1.61 -5.97 12.13
CA ILE A 100 -2.29 -5.74 10.84
C ILE A 100 -3.77 -5.52 11.08
N PHE A 101 -4.29 -4.40 10.61
CA PHE A 101 -5.73 -4.17 10.52
C PHE A 101 -6.14 -3.95 9.07
N ALA A 102 -6.95 -4.87 8.53
CA ALA A 102 -7.53 -4.76 7.20
C ALA A 102 -8.96 -4.22 7.28
N GLU A 103 -9.27 -3.21 6.49
CA GLU A 103 -10.57 -2.54 6.54
C GLU A 103 -11.15 -2.35 5.14
N ASN A 104 -12.37 -2.82 4.95
CA ASN A 104 -13.12 -2.66 3.70
C ASN A 104 -12.33 -3.04 2.43
N CYS A 105 -11.49 -4.06 2.52
CA CYS A 105 -10.74 -4.59 1.39
C CYS A 105 -11.59 -5.60 0.59
N TYR A 106 -11.30 -5.74 -0.70
CA TYR A 106 -11.95 -6.73 -1.56
C TYR A 106 -10.94 -7.74 -2.08
N TYR A 107 -11.20 -9.02 -1.82
CA TYR A 107 -10.37 -10.13 -2.26
C TYR A 107 -11.14 -10.99 -3.26
N GLU A 108 -10.52 -11.35 -4.39
CA GLU A 108 -11.19 -12.08 -5.46
C GLU A 108 -10.25 -13.11 -6.11
N ASP A 109 -10.83 -14.27 -6.41
CA ASP A 109 -10.19 -15.36 -7.14
C ASP A 109 -8.81 -15.74 -6.54
N GLY A 110 -8.76 -15.88 -5.23
CA GLY A 110 -7.51 -16.06 -4.51
C GLY A 110 -7.44 -17.31 -3.65
N GLY A 111 -6.23 -17.61 -3.23
CA GLY A 111 -5.94 -18.61 -2.20
C GLY A 111 -6.21 -18.08 -0.80
N ASN A 112 -5.21 -18.06 0.05
CA ASN A 112 -5.33 -17.64 1.43
C ASN A 112 -5.20 -16.12 1.57
N VAL A 113 -6.22 -15.46 2.09
CA VAL A 113 -6.14 -14.03 2.42
C VAL A 113 -5.13 -13.81 3.56
N ILE A 114 -5.10 -14.71 4.52
CA ILE A 114 -4.20 -14.66 5.67
C ILE A 114 -3.36 -15.91 5.68
N CYS A 115 -2.05 -15.74 5.79
CA CYS A 115 -1.12 -16.83 6.08
C CYS A 115 -0.34 -16.50 7.35
N ASP A 116 -0.42 -17.36 8.32
CA ASP A 116 0.41 -17.30 9.51
C ASP A 116 1.69 -18.11 9.29
N TRP A 117 2.81 -17.41 9.25
CA TRP A 117 4.14 -18.03 9.20
C TRP A 117 4.96 -17.76 10.45
N ASN A 118 4.29 -17.30 11.47
CA ASN A 118 4.92 -17.14 12.75
C ASN A 118 5.28 -18.46 13.37
N THR A 119 6.48 -18.54 13.84
CA THR A 119 6.94 -19.73 14.54
C THR A 119 7.11 -19.49 16.03
N VAL A 120 6.75 -18.29 16.62
CA VAL A 120 7.57 -17.96 17.71
C VAL A 120 7.14 -17.07 18.82
N THR A 121 8.09 -16.79 19.64
CA THR A 121 8.17 -15.97 20.85
C THR A 121 7.41 -14.65 20.76
N TYR A 122 7.35 -14.07 19.56
CA TYR A 122 6.70 -12.79 19.31
C TYR A 122 5.65 -12.91 18.20
N PRO A 123 4.45 -13.40 18.51
CA PRO A 123 3.43 -13.61 17.49
C PRO A 123 2.98 -12.30 16.85
N GLY A 124 2.76 -12.32 15.55
CA GLY A 124 2.06 -11.27 14.84
C GLY A 124 0.56 -11.33 15.10
N SER A 125 -0.16 -10.30 14.68
CA SER A 125 -1.59 -10.19 14.89
C SER A 125 -2.32 -9.64 13.66
N TYR A 126 -3.56 -10.07 13.48
CA TYR A 126 -4.42 -9.64 12.39
C TYR A 126 -5.86 -9.43 12.87
N ALA A 127 -6.49 -8.41 12.36
CA ALA A 127 -7.93 -8.23 12.45
C ALA A 127 -8.44 -7.57 11.19
N GLU A 128 -9.75 -7.69 10.96
CA GLU A 128 -10.40 -7.05 9.82
C GLU A 128 -11.80 -6.54 10.17
N SER A 129 -12.28 -5.60 9.35
CA SER A 129 -13.64 -5.07 9.42
C SER A 129 -14.13 -4.73 8.02
N GLY A 130 -15.36 -5.13 7.68
CA GLY A 130 -16.04 -4.76 6.43
C GLY A 130 -15.42 -5.33 5.14
N SER A 131 -14.39 -6.14 5.21
CA SER A 131 -13.77 -6.75 4.03
C SER A 131 -14.62 -7.86 3.43
N LYS A 132 -14.48 -8.09 2.13
CA LYS A 132 -15.24 -9.09 1.36
C LYS A 132 -14.31 -10.01 0.59
N SER A 133 -14.60 -11.30 0.63
CA SER A 133 -13.88 -12.32 -0.12
C SER A 133 -14.83 -13.07 -1.06
N VAL A 134 -14.46 -13.17 -2.33
CA VAL A 134 -15.22 -13.89 -3.36
C VAL A 134 -14.27 -14.88 -4.04
N ASN A 135 -14.66 -16.15 -4.07
CA ASN A 135 -13.84 -17.24 -4.61
C ASN A 135 -12.44 -17.29 -3.97
N CYS A 136 -12.35 -17.01 -2.67
CA CYS A 136 -11.12 -17.05 -1.92
C CYS A 136 -11.22 -18.07 -0.79
N LYS A 137 -10.10 -18.70 -0.49
CA LYS A 137 -9.92 -19.43 0.74
C LYS A 137 -9.50 -18.43 1.81
N ARG A 138 -10.33 -18.25 2.82
CA ARG A 138 -9.95 -17.47 3.99
C ARG A 138 -9.45 -18.44 5.06
N THR A 139 -8.22 -18.23 5.47
CA THR A 139 -7.68 -18.96 6.60
C THR A 139 -8.00 -18.18 7.87
N THR A 140 -8.58 -18.83 8.86
CA THR A 140 -8.59 -18.32 10.22
C THR A 140 -7.15 -18.20 10.69
N ILE A 141 -6.90 -17.28 11.60
CA ILE A 141 -5.58 -17.16 12.22
C ILE A 141 -5.29 -18.52 12.89
N GLU A 142 -4.22 -19.15 12.43
CA GLU A 142 -3.74 -20.43 12.93
C GLU A 142 -2.32 -20.27 13.48
N GLY A 143 -1.86 -21.24 14.23
CA GLY A 143 -0.51 -21.23 14.76
C GLY A 143 -0.33 -20.23 15.90
N TYR A 144 0.61 -19.33 15.76
CA TYR A 144 0.99 -18.39 16.83
C TYR A 144 0.43 -16.97 16.65
N ALA A 145 -0.14 -16.64 15.49
CA ALA A 145 -0.73 -15.34 15.28
C ALA A 145 -1.91 -15.11 16.22
N GLN A 146 -2.14 -13.87 16.59
CA GLN A 146 -3.15 -13.45 17.54
C GLN A 146 -4.15 -12.48 16.90
N ASP A 147 -5.28 -12.26 17.59
CA ASP A 147 -6.20 -11.21 17.20
C ASP A 147 -5.58 -9.83 17.42
N CYS A 148 -5.57 -9.01 16.39
CA CYS A 148 -5.05 -7.65 16.48
C CYS A 148 -6.05 -6.74 17.19
N THR A 149 -5.65 -6.21 18.34
CA THR A 149 -6.45 -5.22 19.08
C THR A 149 -6.16 -3.79 18.69
N TRP A 150 -5.04 -3.53 17.99
CA TRP A 150 -4.69 -2.21 17.52
C TRP A 150 -5.66 -1.72 16.43
N ARG A 151 -5.98 -0.45 16.49
CA ARG A 151 -6.72 0.25 15.44
C ARG A 151 -6.00 1.55 15.09
N PRO A 152 -6.00 1.97 13.81
CA PRO A 152 -5.45 3.25 13.41
C PRO A 152 -6.20 4.39 14.12
N THR A 153 -5.47 5.44 14.46
CA THR A 153 -6.05 6.62 15.10
C THR A 153 -6.76 7.51 14.09
N SER A 154 -7.62 8.40 14.58
CA SER A 154 -8.52 9.26 13.80
C SER A 154 -7.86 10.30 12.89
N ASN A 155 -6.53 10.32 12.81
CA ASN A 155 -5.78 11.28 11.97
C ASN A 155 -5.72 10.92 10.49
N TYR A 156 -6.51 9.96 10.08
CA TYR A 156 -6.58 9.52 8.69
C TYR A 156 -7.58 10.37 7.91
N ASN A 157 -7.09 11.28 7.09
CA ASN A 157 -7.89 11.91 6.05
C ASN A 157 -8.03 10.98 4.86
N THR A 158 -8.77 9.88 5.01
CA THR A 158 -9.06 8.99 3.91
C THR A 158 -10.54 8.68 3.86
N VAL A 159 -11.02 8.46 2.66
CA VAL A 159 -12.38 8.02 2.42
C VAL A 159 -12.45 6.53 2.68
N SER A 160 -13.19 6.14 3.68
CA SER A 160 -13.55 4.75 3.85
C SER A 160 -14.70 4.43 2.89
N ARG A 161 -14.48 3.48 1.99
CA ARG A 161 -15.47 2.92 1.06
C ARG A 161 -15.87 1.55 1.56
N THR A 162 -17.07 1.09 1.20
CA THR A 162 -17.39 -0.33 1.31
C THR A 162 -16.43 -1.15 0.44
N ALA A 163 -16.31 -2.45 0.70
CA ALA A 163 -15.42 -3.31 -0.08
C ALA A 163 -15.79 -3.32 -1.59
N ASP A 164 -17.08 -3.31 -1.94
CA ASP A 164 -17.52 -3.26 -3.33
C ASP A 164 -17.17 -1.93 -4.01
N GLU A 165 -17.31 -0.82 -3.32
CA GLU A 165 -16.87 0.49 -3.79
C GLU A 165 -15.35 0.57 -3.91
N ALA A 166 -14.62 -0.03 -2.99
CA ALA A 166 -13.16 -0.11 -3.03
C ALA A 166 -12.67 -0.86 -4.27
N LYS A 167 -13.29 -2.00 -4.60
CA LYS A 167 -13.01 -2.72 -5.85
C LYS A 167 -13.21 -1.83 -7.07
N THR A 168 -14.37 -1.18 -7.16
CA THR A 168 -14.69 -0.29 -8.28
C THR A 168 -13.72 0.87 -8.39
N TYR A 169 -13.39 1.48 -7.26
CA TYR A 169 -12.42 2.57 -7.21
C TYR A 169 -11.02 2.11 -7.67
N CYS A 170 -10.52 1.01 -7.13
CA CYS A 170 -9.20 0.52 -7.48
C CYS A 170 -9.09 0.12 -8.96
N GLN A 171 -10.14 -0.45 -9.53
CA GLN A 171 -10.17 -0.79 -10.96
C GLN A 171 -10.08 0.43 -11.87
N ASN A 172 -10.69 1.54 -11.46
CA ASN A 172 -10.80 2.73 -12.28
C ASN A 172 -9.69 3.76 -12.03
N TYR A 173 -9.09 3.78 -10.84
CA TYR A 173 -8.22 4.89 -10.43
C TYR A 173 -6.85 4.48 -9.91
N SER A 174 -6.63 3.23 -9.49
CA SER A 174 -5.31 2.82 -9.00
C SER A 174 -4.33 2.59 -10.16
N GLY A 175 -3.09 3.05 -9.97
CA GLY A 175 -2.03 3.00 -10.97
C GLY A 175 -2.07 4.17 -11.95
N CYS A 176 -1.44 4.00 -13.11
CA CYS A 176 -1.42 5.00 -14.17
C CYS A 176 -2.73 4.94 -14.96
N GLN A 177 -3.64 5.85 -14.69
CA GLN A 177 -4.94 5.94 -15.33
C GLN A 177 -5.12 7.31 -15.98
N ASP A 178 -5.84 7.36 -17.08
CA ASP A 178 -6.13 8.62 -17.79
C ASP A 178 -6.96 9.61 -16.98
N ASN A 179 -7.80 9.09 -16.09
CA ASN A 179 -8.65 9.89 -15.19
C ASN A 179 -8.00 10.22 -13.84
N ARG A 180 -6.72 10.01 -13.68
CA ARG A 180 -5.97 10.20 -12.43
C ARG A 180 -6.09 11.61 -11.85
N ASN A 181 -6.25 12.60 -12.70
CA ASN A 181 -6.39 14.00 -12.26
C ASN A 181 -7.60 14.23 -11.34
N ASN A 182 -8.60 13.34 -11.38
CA ASN A 182 -9.79 13.43 -10.57
C ASN A 182 -9.70 12.65 -9.23
N MET A 183 -8.63 11.88 -9.02
CA MET A 183 -8.52 11.00 -7.86
C MET A 183 -8.51 11.75 -6.53
N MET A 184 -7.71 12.80 -6.44
CA MET A 184 -7.62 13.62 -5.23
C MET A 184 -8.98 14.23 -4.90
N TYR A 185 -9.65 14.78 -5.90
CA TYR A 185 -10.99 15.35 -5.74
C TYR A 185 -11.99 14.30 -5.23
N LEU A 186 -12.02 13.12 -5.82
CA LEU A 186 -12.91 12.04 -5.39
C LEU A 186 -12.63 11.59 -3.95
N ARG A 187 -11.38 11.54 -3.54
CA ARG A 187 -11.00 11.21 -2.17
C ARG A 187 -11.54 12.23 -1.18
N TYR A 188 -11.36 13.50 -1.46
CA TYR A 188 -11.77 14.59 -0.55
C TYR A 188 -13.28 14.83 -0.58
N ALA A 189 -13.91 14.81 -1.73
CA ALA A 189 -15.35 15.01 -1.86
C ALA A 189 -16.15 13.95 -1.09
N ALA A 190 -15.74 12.68 -1.15
CA ALA A 190 -16.42 11.60 -0.46
C ALA A 190 -16.15 11.58 1.06
N ALA A 191 -15.06 12.18 1.52
CA ALA A 191 -14.73 12.26 2.96
C ALA A 191 -15.60 13.24 3.75
N GLY A 192 -16.46 14.01 3.06
CA GLY A 192 -17.22 15.07 3.73
C GLY A 192 -16.32 16.13 4.36
N VAL A 193 -15.05 16.21 3.94
CA VAL A 193 -14.16 17.30 4.37
C VAL A 193 -14.77 18.60 3.87
N PRO A 194 -15.06 19.57 4.76
CA PRO A 194 -15.60 20.84 4.33
C PRO A 194 -14.69 21.44 3.27
N SER A 195 -15.27 21.92 2.20
CA SER A 195 -14.55 22.62 1.13
C SER A 195 -13.93 23.96 1.59
N ALA A 196 -14.16 24.35 2.85
CA ALA A 196 -13.57 25.52 3.48
C ALA A 196 -12.04 25.35 3.56
N GLY A 197 -11.35 25.91 2.59
CA GLY A 197 -9.88 25.85 2.47
C GLY A 197 -9.37 25.05 1.26
N TYR A 198 -10.23 24.29 0.60
CA TYR A 198 -9.92 23.81 -0.74
C TYR A 198 -10.38 24.87 -1.75
N THR A 199 -9.53 25.79 -2.06
CA THR A 199 -9.58 26.42 -3.37
C THR A 199 -9.56 25.30 -4.38
N GLU A 200 -10.48 25.31 -5.36
CA GLU A 200 -10.47 24.39 -6.50
C GLU A 200 -9.06 23.95 -6.81
N ALA A 201 -8.84 22.61 -6.86
CA ALA A 201 -7.55 22.11 -7.32
C ALA A 201 -7.22 22.95 -8.55
N PRO A 202 -6.09 23.64 -8.58
CA PRO A 202 -5.78 24.53 -9.69
C PRO A 202 -6.08 23.73 -10.94
N SER A 203 -6.96 24.25 -11.79
CA SER A 203 -7.43 23.62 -13.03
C SER A 203 -6.22 22.89 -13.59
N ALA A 204 -6.34 21.56 -13.74
CA ALA A 204 -5.21 20.68 -14.04
C ALA A 204 -4.29 21.47 -14.96
N PRO A 205 -3.01 21.70 -14.61
CA PRO A 205 -2.17 22.57 -15.39
C PRO A 205 -2.38 22.14 -16.82
N GLN A 206 -2.93 23.04 -17.62
CA GLN A 206 -3.18 22.72 -19.05
C GLN A 206 -1.89 22.10 -19.48
N ALA A 207 -1.93 20.89 -20.05
CA ALA A 207 -0.74 20.17 -20.39
C ALA A 207 0.17 21.16 -21.12
N GLU A 208 1.14 21.70 -20.36
CA GLU A 208 2.11 22.60 -20.98
C GLU A 208 2.79 21.73 -21.99
N THR A 209 2.48 21.97 -23.25
CA THR A 209 3.12 21.29 -24.35
C THR A 209 4.58 21.70 -24.27
N PHE A 210 5.42 20.77 -23.84
CA PHE A 210 6.85 20.99 -23.87
C PHE A 210 7.25 21.31 -25.32
N ALA A 211 7.75 22.51 -25.55
CA ALA A 211 8.21 22.89 -26.86
C ALA A 211 9.49 22.11 -27.20
N GLU A 212 9.53 21.48 -28.36
CA GLU A 212 10.70 20.76 -28.84
C GLU A 212 11.93 21.69 -28.85
N GLY A 213 13.06 21.21 -28.35
CA GLY A 213 14.30 21.98 -28.24
C GLY A 213 14.40 22.94 -27.06
N SER A 214 13.37 23.01 -26.20
CA SER A 214 13.40 23.87 -25.00
C SER A 214 13.99 23.13 -23.79
N THR A 215 14.67 23.86 -22.91
CA THR A 215 15.20 23.33 -21.66
C THR A 215 14.26 23.69 -20.52
N TYR A 216 13.87 22.67 -19.76
CA TYR A 216 12.96 22.83 -18.62
C TYR A 216 13.67 22.48 -17.31
N ARG A 217 13.26 23.15 -16.24
CA ARG A 217 13.72 22.85 -14.89
C ARG A 217 12.55 22.40 -14.04
N ILE A 218 12.70 21.25 -13.41
CA ILE A 218 11.69 20.72 -12.47
C ILE A 218 12.05 21.24 -11.08
N ARG A 219 11.15 22.00 -10.47
CA ARG A 219 11.33 22.55 -9.12
C ARG A 219 10.32 21.93 -8.17
N ASN A 220 10.79 21.47 -7.02
CA ASN A 220 9.91 21.09 -5.92
C ASN A 220 9.29 22.36 -5.31
N VAL A 221 7.96 22.42 -5.28
CA VAL A 221 7.23 23.62 -4.85
C VAL A 221 7.45 23.92 -3.36
N ASN A 222 7.56 22.86 -2.54
CA ASN A 222 7.70 23.04 -1.09
C ASN A 222 9.11 23.39 -0.64
N SER A 223 10.13 22.72 -1.22
CA SER A 223 11.53 22.95 -0.84
C SER A 223 12.20 24.07 -1.66
N GLY A 224 11.62 24.45 -2.80
CA GLY A 224 12.22 25.38 -3.73
C GLY A 224 13.44 24.84 -4.49
N LEU A 225 13.81 23.58 -4.24
CA LEU A 225 14.96 22.94 -4.88
C LEU A 225 14.61 22.38 -6.26
N TYR A 226 15.61 22.32 -7.13
CA TYR A 226 15.47 21.75 -8.46
C TYR A 226 15.92 20.29 -8.49
N LEU A 227 15.26 19.49 -9.35
CA LEU A 227 15.74 18.16 -9.65
C LEU A 227 17.11 18.26 -10.36
N GLN A 228 18.10 17.60 -9.80
CA GLN A 228 19.44 17.52 -10.38
C GLN A 228 19.78 16.06 -10.66
N VAL A 229 20.30 15.79 -11.85
CA VAL A 229 20.83 14.49 -12.19
C VAL A 229 22.26 14.41 -11.70
N ALA A 230 22.58 13.47 -10.83
CA ALA A 230 23.94 13.26 -10.32
C ALA A 230 24.87 12.91 -11.49
N GLY A 231 26.01 13.62 -11.59
CA GLY A 231 27.00 13.41 -12.63
C GLY A 231 26.78 14.17 -13.94
N ALA A 232 25.72 14.96 -14.07
CA ALA A 232 25.57 15.91 -15.17
C ALA A 232 26.56 17.08 -14.96
N ALA A 233 27.51 17.24 -15.87
CA ALA A 233 28.37 18.41 -15.89
C ALA A 233 27.50 19.66 -16.08
N ALA A 234 27.71 20.67 -15.25
CA ALA A 234 27.08 21.97 -15.46
C ALA A 234 27.57 22.49 -16.82
N GLN A 235 26.69 22.54 -17.80
CA GLN A 235 26.96 23.32 -18.99
C GLN A 235 26.82 24.80 -18.63
N SER A 236 27.89 25.50 -18.72
CA SER A 236 28.00 26.95 -18.55
C SER A 236 27.20 27.72 -19.58
#